data_5579bf6022c31dff4527953a372e9cdf
#
_entry.id   5579bf6022c31dff4527953a372e9cdf
#
_cell.length_a   1.000
_cell.length_b   1.000
_cell.length_c   1.000
_cell.angle_alpha   90.00
_cell.angle_beta   90.00
_cell.angle_gamma   90.00
#
_symmetry.space_group_name_H-M   'P 1'
#
loop_
_entity.id
_entity.type
_entity.pdbx_description
1 polymer ?
#
loop_
_entity_poly.entity_id
_entity_poly.type
_entity_poly.pdbx_seq_one_letter_code
_entity_poly.pdbx_strand_id
1 'polypeptide(L)'
;MLRPNQSQTNFFSVLYDRIPEDHLLKRISNAVDFSFINELLADSYCANFGRPAKEPELMAKLCILERLYNLSDVKVIEEANCNLAYLWFLGLNPDDPLPDSSLLAKFRTQRLKDISLDEILAEIVRQCVEKGIIKGTTLAVDATHTEANCKKQVPERVMKHLAAKIFAALEADHNGKLPEGINTFIPDYKGIEDHKEAKRVMKEYLEKTVEEAEPFAGKVTKGVIDEVRDILSDEKFILQKGLRSLVDPDARVGYKSRNESFFGYKTEYTMTTDERIITAVDVHSGEYVDGTEFHELLERTEEAGVKVEAVTADKAYFRKDILDELEQKKIESIIPISACAYKVNEELYAYNKDSDEWFCRMGNRTVSKAKRTRKIDGKVYRSFTYVFDKEGCRNCPHRNECMGRASGGKRLLVSENFAAYYAESQRQKSPEFLRKYKKRAAEEWKNAEMKRFHGLARARGWGLRSMAFQAKFTAIAVNLKRIANLIRENGEESTMVDALISSFLANFAGLRNILLAG
;
A
#
# COMPACT_ATOMS: atom_id res chain seq x y z
N MET A 1 1.00 -8.85 33.84
CA MET A 1 2.17 -9.68 34.19
C MET A 1 2.47 -10.56 33.00
N LEU A 2 3.67 -10.46 32.46
CA LEU A 2 4.16 -11.35 31.41
C LEU A 2 4.78 -12.59 32.08
N ARG A 3 4.56 -13.77 31.51
CA ARG A 3 5.21 -14.99 31.97
C ARG A 3 6.41 -15.22 31.05
N PRO A 4 7.65 -15.11 31.56
CA PRO A 4 8.82 -15.34 30.73
C PRO A 4 8.82 -16.79 30.21
N ASN A 5 9.15 -16.93 28.94
CA ASN A 5 9.29 -18.23 28.31
C ASN A 5 10.70 -18.75 28.69
N GLN A 6 10.75 -19.60 29.69
CA GLN A 6 12.01 -20.28 30.03
C GLN A 6 12.08 -21.56 29.18
N SER A 7 12.73 -21.49 28.02
CA SER A 7 13.14 -22.69 27.30
C SER A 7 14.23 -23.39 28.11
N GLN A 8 13.83 -24.30 28.97
CA GLN A 8 14.80 -25.21 29.59
C GLN A 8 15.13 -26.28 28.56
N THR A 9 16.42 -26.54 28.36
CA THR A 9 16.88 -27.69 27.59
C THR A 9 16.37 -28.95 28.31
N ASN A 10 15.41 -29.62 27.73
CA ASN A 10 14.85 -30.86 28.24
C ASN A 10 15.01 -31.98 27.19
N PHE A 11 14.70 -33.22 27.59
CA PHE A 11 14.81 -34.38 26.67
C PHE A 11 14.05 -34.21 25.37
N PHE A 12 12.93 -33.48 25.36
CA PHE A 12 12.11 -33.23 24.17
C PHE A 12 12.73 -32.21 23.21
N SER A 13 13.60 -31.31 23.70
CA SER A 13 14.26 -30.31 22.82
C SER A 13 15.23 -30.94 21.82
N VAL A 14 15.71 -32.17 22.09
CA VAL A 14 16.53 -32.96 21.15
C VAL A 14 15.75 -33.25 19.84
N LEU A 15 14.42 -33.25 19.87
CA LEU A 15 13.62 -33.40 18.67
C LEU A 15 13.84 -32.27 17.65
N TYR A 16 14.28 -31.10 18.09
CA TYR A 16 14.55 -29.95 17.22
C TYR A 16 15.81 -30.11 16.36
N ASP A 17 16.71 -31.03 16.73
CA ASP A 17 17.87 -31.40 15.92
C ASP A 17 17.46 -32.08 14.60
N ARG A 18 16.20 -32.56 14.51
CA ARG A 18 15.63 -33.12 13.29
C ARG A 18 15.22 -32.07 12.27
N ILE A 19 15.10 -30.80 12.68
CA ILE A 19 14.78 -29.70 11.77
C ILE A 19 16.06 -29.35 11.00
N PRO A 20 16.05 -29.46 9.66
CA PRO A 20 17.24 -29.12 8.86
C PRO A 20 17.75 -27.71 9.15
N GLU A 21 19.07 -27.51 9.14
CA GLU A 21 19.68 -26.20 9.40
C GLU A 21 19.30 -25.16 8.37
N ASP A 22 19.07 -25.57 7.13
CA ASP A 22 18.60 -24.73 6.04
C ASP A 22 17.08 -24.50 6.02
N HIS A 23 16.35 -25.00 7.03
CA HIS A 23 14.90 -24.76 7.13
C HIS A 23 14.58 -23.26 7.22
N LEU A 24 13.55 -22.82 6.48
CA LEU A 24 13.19 -21.39 6.37
C LEU A 24 13.07 -20.68 7.73
N LEU A 25 12.39 -21.30 8.70
CA LEU A 25 12.18 -20.69 10.03
C LEU A 25 13.48 -20.58 10.84
N LYS A 26 14.43 -21.53 10.69
CA LYS A 26 15.76 -21.43 11.30
C LYS A 26 16.54 -20.26 10.69
N ARG A 27 16.53 -20.12 9.37
CA ARG A 27 17.17 -19.00 8.67
C ARG A 27 16.56 -17.65 9.06
N ILE A 28 15.22 -17.57 9.22
CA ILE A 28 14.55 -16.36 9.70
C ILE A 28 15.01 -16.00 11.11
N SER A 29 15.01 -16.95 12.06
CA SER A 29 15.42 -16.71 13.45
C SER A 29 16.90 -16.34 13.60
N ASN A 30 17.76 -16.85 12.71
CA ASN A 30 19.17 -16.47 12.69
C ASN A 30 19.38 -15.06 12.08
N ALA A 31 18.47 -14.65 11.21
CA ALA A 31 18.56 -13.37 10.52
C ALA A 31 18.03 -12.20 11.36
N VAL A 32 16.92 -12.39 12.07
CA VAL A 32 16.19 -11.35 12.78
C VAL A 32 15.98 -11.75 14.24
N ASP A 33 16.37 -10.86 15.14
CA ASP A 33 16.03 -10.94 16.56
C ASP A 33 14.65 -10.33 16.79
N PHE A 34 13.73 -11.10 17.36
CA PHE A 34 12.36 -10.68 17.65
C PHE A 34 12.15 -10.23 19.10
N SER A 35 13.16 -10.28 19.95
CA SER A 35 13.05 -9.96 21.38
C SER A 35 12.58 -8.52 21.64
N PHE A 36 12.91 -7.59 20.73
CA PHE A 36 12.47 -6.19 20.80
C PHE A 36 10.94 -6.03 20.88
N ILE A 37 10.18 -7.00 20.38
CA ILE A 37 8.70 -6.96 20.43
C ILE A 37 8.18 -6.99 21.86
N ASN A 38 8.90 -7.66 22.77
CA ASN A 38 8.53 -7.71 24.17
C ASN A 38 8.66 -6.33 24.83
N GLU A 39 9.71 -5.58 24.52
CA GLU A 39 9.94 -4.22 25.01
C GLU A 39 8.95 -3.24 24.36
N LEU A 40 8.79 -3.30 23.05
CA LEU A 40 7.88 -2.44 22.29
C LEU A 40 6.44 -2.50 22.80
N LEU A 41 5.98 -3.67 23.21
CA LEU A 41 4.61 -3.90 23.65
C LEU A 41 4.44 -3.97 25.17
N ALA A 42 5.49 -3.77 25.97
CA ALA A 42 5.46 -3.89 27.43
C ALA A 42 4.34 -3.04 28.06
N ASP A 43 4.20 -1.79 27.63
CA ASP A 43 3.22 -0.84 28.16
C ASP A 43 1.76 -1.22 27.82
N SER A 44 1.56 -2.11 26.87
CA SER A 44 0.22 -2.62 26.53
C SER A 44 -0.27 -3.69 27.51
N TYR A 45 0.58 -4.12 28.47
CA TYR A 45 0.31 -5.14 29.47
C TYR A 45 0.39 -4.58 30.88
N CYS A 46 -0.49 -5.06 31.77
CA CYS A 46 -0.42 -4.68 33.18
C CYS A 46 0.74 -5.42 33.87
N ALA A 47 1.63 -4.66 34.53
CA ALA A 47 2.82 -5.21 35.16
C ALA A 47 2.51 -6.11 36.36
N ASN A 48 1.51 -5.74 37.21
CA ASN A 48 1.37 -6.33 38.55
C ASN A 48 -0.02 -6.95 38.81
N PHE A 49 -0.93 -6.97 37.84
CA PHE A 49 -2.30 -7.41 38.08
C PHE A 49 -2.84 -8.30 36.95
N GLY A 50 -3.61 -9.33 37.32
CA GLY A 50 -4.29 -10.23 36.40
C GLY A 50 -3.55 -11.54 36.14
N ARG A 51 -4.18 -12.44 35.34
CA ARG A 51 -3.56 -13.69 34.91
C ARG A 51 -2.35 -13.39 34.01
N PRO A 52 -1.20 -14.06 34.19
CA PRO A 52 -0.04 -13.90 33.32
C PRO A 52 -0.41 -14.10 31.84
N ALA A 53 -0.11 -13.11 31.02
CA ALA A 53 -0.31 -13.17 29.58
C ALA A 53 0.83 -13.95 28.90
N LYS A 54 0.54 -14.48 27.70
CA LYS A 54 1.59 -14.99 26.82
C LYS A 54 2.48 -13.82 26.34
N GLU A 55 3.74 -14.11 26.10
CA GLU A 55 4.71 -13.10 25.64
C GLU A 55 4.28 -12.45 24.31
N PRO A 56 4.49 -11.12 24.16
CA PRO A 56 4.23 -10.41 22.92
C PRO A 56 4.96 -10.99 21.71
N GLU A 57 6.22 -11.39 21.87
CA GLU A 57 7.04 -12.02 20.83
C GLU A 57 6.39 -13.31 20.31
N LEU A 58 5.95 -14.19 21.20
CA LEU A 58 5.26 -15.42 20.82
C LEU A 58 3.98 -15.14 20.01
N MET A 59 3.19 -14.15 20.46
CA MET A 59 1.95 -13.77 19.78
C MET A 59 2.22 -13.16 18.40
N ALA A 60 3.25 -12.33 18.27
CA ALA A 60 3.67 -11.75 17.00
C ALA A 60 4.23 -12.81 16.05
N LYS A 61 5.04 -13.76 16.53
CA LYS A 61 5.54 -14.89 15.74
C LYS A 61 4.40 -15.78 15.22
N LEU A 62 3.33 -15.99 15.99
CA LEU A 62 2.12 -16.67 15.51
C LEU A 62 1.45 -15.89 14.37
N CYS A 63 1.35 -14.55 14.48
CA CYS A 63 0.83 -13.71 13.40
C CYS A 63 1.74 -13.75 12.15
N ILE A 64 3.06 -13.84 12.33
CA ILE A 64 4.01 -14.02 11.23
C ILE A 64 3.78 -15.37 10.53
N LEU A 65 3.67 -16.47 11.28
CA LEU A 65 3.37 -17.79 10.72
C LEU A 65 2.04 -17.81 9.97
N GLU A 66 1.02 -17.14 10.54
CA GLU A 66 -0.30 -16.98 9.90
C GLU A 66 -0.18 -16.36 8.50
N ARG A 67 0.65 -15.32 8.35
CA ARG A 67 0.85 -14.66 7.05
C ARG A 67 1.83 -15.40 6.14
N LEU A 68 2.90 -15.93 6.70
CA LEU A 68 3.93 -16.66 5.96
C LEU A 68 3.34 -17.86 5.22
N TYR A 69 2.42 -18.58 5.87
CA TYR A 69 1.78 -19.79 5.35
C TYR A 69 0.31 -19.60 4.95
N ASN A 70 -0.19 -18.36 4.99
CA ASN A 70 -1.57 -18.00 4.62
C ASN A 70 -2.64 -18.79 5.41
N LEU A 71 -2.42 -18.98 6.69
CA LEU A 71 -3.31 -19.71 7.60
C LEU A 71 -4.35 -18.78 8.25
N SER A 72 -5.40 -19.34 8.83
CA SER A 72 -6.32 -18.65 9.73
C SER A 72 -5.84 -18.78 11.19
N ASP A 73 -6.42 -17.99 12.11
CA ASP A 73 -6.11 -18.01 13.54
C ASP A 73 -6.24 -19.44 14.13
N VAL A 74 -7.27 -20.16 13.75
CA VAL A 74 -7.49 -21.54 14.22
C VAL A 74 -6.44 -22.47 13.60
N LYS A 75 -6.22 -22.34 12.28
CA LYS A 75 -5.29 -23.22 11.56
C LYS A 75 -3.84 -23.04 12.00
N VAL A 76 -3.38 -21.80 12.28
CA VAL A 76 -2.00 -21.60 12.73
C VAL A 76 -1.74 -22.27 14.09
N ILE A 77 -2.72 -22.30 14.98
CA ILE A 77 -2.61 -23.02 16.27
C ILE A 77 -2.66 -24.55 16.07
N GLU A 78 -3.58 -25.04 15.23
CA GLU A 78 -3.65 -26.47 14.91
C GLU A 78 -2.35 -26.98 14.29
N GLU A 79 -1.81 -26.27 13.29
CA GLU A 79 -0.54 -26.60 12.63
C GLU A 79 0.63 -26.53 13.62
N ALA A 80 0.69 -25.50 14.46
CA ALA A 80 1.76 -25.35 15.44
C ALA A 80 1.79 -26.48 16.47
N ASN A 81 0.64 -27.07 16.84
CA ASN A 81 0.57 -28.23 17.73
C ASN A 81 1.24 -29.49 17.14
N CYS A 82 1.32 -29.60 15.81
CA CYS A 82 1.81 -30.79 15.13
C CYS A 82 3.16 -30.58 14.43
N ASN A 83 3.66 -29.34 14.37
CA ASN A 83 4.83 -28.98 13.58
C ASN A 83 6.01 -28.57 14.46
N LEU A 84 7.04 -29.40 14.53
CA LEU A 84 8.24 -29.13 15.31
C LEU A 84 8.95 -27.84 14.92
N ALA A 85 8.98 -27.48 13.63
CA ALA A 85 9.61 -26.25 13.17
C ALA A 85 8.84 -25.01 13.64
N TYR A 86 7.50 -25.07 13.74
CA TYR A 86 6.70 -23.97 14.27
C TYR A 86 6.94 -23.83 15.79
N LEU A 87 6.90 -24.93 16.55
CA LEU A 87 7.19 -24.89 18.00
C LEU A 87 8.59 -24.33 18.28
N TRP A 88 9.59 -24.79 17.54
CA TRP A 88 10.94 -24.26 17.62
C TRP A 88 11.00 -22.74 17.35
N PHE A 89 10.37 -22.28 16.27
CA PHE A 89 10.32 -20.87 15.92
C PHE A 89 9.62 -20.01 16.96
N LEU A 90 8.59 -20.57 17.62
CA LEU A 90 7.86 -19.93 18.70
C LEU A 90 8.63 -19.93 20.03
N GLY A 91 9.75 -20.66 20.13
CA GLY A 91 10.52 -20.80 21.36
C GLY A 91 9.80 -21.66 22.41
N LEU A 92 8.92 -22.55 22.00
CA LEU A 92 8.18 -23.46 22.86
C LEU A 92 8.85 -24.84 22.90
N ASN A 93 8.69 -25.59 24.00
CA ASN A 93 8.99 -27.00 24.00
C ASN A 93 7.82 -27.80 23.40
N PRO A 94 8.05 -29.05 22.92
CA PRO A 94 7.00 -29.88 22.35
C PRO A 94 5.80 -30.18 23.27
N ASP A 95 5.98 -30.07 24.58
CA ASP A 95 4.96 -30.27 25.63
C ASP A 95 4.34 -28.96 26.15
N ASP A 96 4.84 -27.79 25.70
CA ASP A 96 4.31 -26.50 26.12
C ASP A 96 2.94 -26.20 25.47
N PRO A 97 1.95 -25.73 26.24
CA PRO A 97 0.63 -25.44 25.70
C PRO A 97 0.65 -24.15 24.85
N LEU A 98 0.14 -24.25 23.64
CA LEU A 98 -0.11 -23.09 22.77
C LEU A 98 -1.24 -22.19 23.33
N PRO A 99 -1.27 -20.91 22.94
CA PRO A 99 -2.40 -20.05 23.25
C PRO A 99 -3.67 -20.50 22.51
N ASP A 100 -4.84 -20.18 23.08
CA ASP A 100 -6.11 -20.31 22.37
C ASP A 100 -6.17 -19.38 21.15
N SER A 101 -6.74 -19.84 20.03
CA SER A 101 -6.80 -19.06 18.78
C SER A 101 -7.51 -17.70 18.93
N SER A 102 -8.48 -17.60 19.86
CA SER A 102 -9.18 -16.33 20.15
C SER A 102 -8.27 -15.24 20.72
N LEU A 103 -7.13 -15.63 21.32
CA LEU A 103 -6.15 -14.66 21.82
C LEU A 103 -5.44 -13.91 20.69
N LEU A 104 -5.33 -14.46 19.48
CA LEU A 104 -4.76 -13.76 18.33
C LEU A 104 -5.61 -12.55 17.93
N ALA A 105 -6.93 -12.69 17.90
CA ALA A 105 -7.83 -11.58 17.66
C ALA A 105 -7.72 -10.49 18.75
N LYS A 106 -7.65 -10.90 20.03
CA LYS A 106 -7.44 -9.96 21.16
C LYS A 106 -6.08 -9.28 21.10
N PHE A 107 -5.03 -10.00 20.74
CA PHE A 107 -3.69 -9.43 20.55
C PHE A 107 -3.72 -8.32 19.49
N ARG A 108 -4.29 -8.57 18.32
CA ARG A 108 -4.40 -7.59 17.23
C ARG A 108 -5.23 -6.36 17.61
N THR A 109 -6.34 -6.55 18.33
CA THR A 109 -7.27 -5.45 18.63
C THR A 109 -6.92 -4.67 19.89
N GLN A 110 -6.30 -5.30 20.88
CA GLN A 110 -6.08 -4.70 22.20
C GLN A 110 -4.60 -4.37 22.49
N ARG A 111 -3.64 -5.09 21.89
CA ARG A 111 -2.21 -4.96 22.20
C ARG A 111 -1.44 -4.26 21.08
N LEU A 112 -1.64 -4.66 19.84
CA LEU A 112 -1.05 -4.01 18.69
C LEU A 112 -1.81 -2.72 18.37
N LYS A 113 -1.12 -1.59 18.46
CA LYS A 113 -1.59 -0.28 17.98
C LYS A 113 -0.96 0.02 16.61
N ASP A 114 -1.46 1.01 15.91
CA ASP A 114 -0.98 1.32 14.56
C ASP A 114 0.51 1.67 14.55
N ILE A 115 0.98 2.48 15.50
CA ILE A 115 2.41 2.81 15.67
C ILE A 115 3.25 1.55 15.90
N SER A 116 2.78 0.62 16.73
CA SER A 116 3.52 -0.63 17.00
C SER A 116 3.70 -1.50 15.76
N LEU A 117 2.77 -1.44 14.80
CA LEU A 117 2.88 -2.18 13.53
C LEU A 117 3.99 -1.62 12.63
N ASP A 118 4.10 -0.30 12.57
CA ASP A 118 5.15 0.38 11.81
C ASP A 118 6.52 0.14 12.44
N GLU A 119 6.62 0.24 13.77
CA GLU A 119 7.85 -0.01 14.51
C GLU A 119 8.37 -1.45 14.36
N ILE A 120 7.47 -2.45 14.34
CA ILE A 120 7.88 -3.85 14.09
C ILE A 120 8.51 -3.98 12.69
N LEU A 121 7.92 -3.38 11.67
CA LEU A 121 8.49 -3.41 10.32
C LEU A 121 9.80 -2.62 10.26
N ALA A 122 9.83 -1.41 10.82
CA ALA A 122 11.00 -0.52 10.82
C ALA A 122 12.19 -1.17 11.54
N GLU A 123 11.97 -1.83 12.68
CA GLU A 123 13.04 -2.50 13.41
C GLU A 123 13.63 -3.68 12.63
N ILE A 124 12.79 -4.49 11.97
CA ILE A 124 13.28 -5.56 11.09
C ILE A 124 14.13 -4.99 9.94
N VAL A 125 13.71 -3.86 9.36
CA VAL A 125 14.48 -3.16 8.31
C VAL A 125 15.80 -2.63 8.88
N ARG A 126 15.79 -2.02 10.07
CA ARG A 126 16.99 -1.51 10.76
C ARG A 126 18.02 -2.60 10.98
N GLN A 127 17.60 -3.76 11.50
CA GLN A 127 18.49 -4.92 11.66
C GLN A 127 19.08 -5.38 10.32
N CYS A 128 18.32 -5.27 9.21
CA CYS A 128 18.84 -5.59 7.88
C CYS A 128 19.90 -4.59 7.39
N VAL A 129 19.72 -3.30 7.71
CA VAL A 129 20.71 -2.25 7.39
C VAL A 129 21.99 -2.47 8.21
N GLU A 130 21.86 -2.68 9.52
CA GLU A 130 22.99 -2.91 10.44
C GLU A 130 23.81 -4.16 10.07
N LYS A 131 23.13 -5.22 9.63
CA LYS A 131 23.78 -6.46 9.18
C LYS A 131 24.29 -6.38 7.73
N GLY A 132 24.15 -5.23 7.05
CA GLY A 132 24.58 -5.03 5.67
C GLY A 132 23.83 -5.93 4.66
N ILE A 133 22.61 -6.34 4.99
CA ILE A 133 21.71 -7.07 4.06
C ILE A 133 21.12 -6.10 3.07
N ILE A 134 20.71 -4.89 3.52
CA ILE A 134 20.27 -3.79 2.66
C ILE A 134 21.49 -2.93 2.34
N LYS A 135 21.83 -2.83 1.07
CA LYS A 135 22.92 -2.02 0.53
C LYS A 135 22.43 -1.09 -0.59
N GLY A 136 21.32 -1.43 -1.22
CA GLY A 136 20.74 -0.65 -2.31
C GLY A 136 20.20 0.68 -1.82
N THR A 137 20.45 1.74 -2.60
CA THR A 137 20.02 3.11 -2.31
C THR A 137 18.86 3.58 -3.18
N THR A 138 18.33 2.69 -4.02
CA THR A 138 17.18 2.98 -4.89
C THR A 138 15.91 2.37 -4.30
N LEU A 139 14.93 3.22 -4.02
CA LEU A 139 13.59 2.79 -3.63
C LEU A 139 12.66 2.66 -4.82
N ALA A 140 11.81 1.68 -4.78
CA ALA A 140 10.63 1.55 -5.60
C ALA A 140 9.39 1.90 -4.75
N VAL A 141 8.44 2.64 -5.31
CA VAL A 141 7.17 2.97 -4.68
C VAL A 141 6.03 2.54 -5.57
N ASP A 142 5.12 1.76 -5.02
CA ASP A 142 3.95 1.28 -5.75
C ASP A 142 2.74 1.10 -4.82
N ALA A 143 1.56 1.06 -5.42
CA ALA A 143 0.32 0.79 -4.72
C ALA A 143 -0.37 -0.45 -5.28
N THR A 144 -0.88 -1.29 -4.39
CA THR A 144 -1.66 -2.46 -4.76
C THR A 144 -3.03 -2.43 -4.11
N HIS A 145 -4.05 -3.00 -4.77
CA HIS A 145 -5.41 -3.04 -4.26
C HIS A 145 -5.71 -4.39 -3.58
N THR A 146 -6.59 -4.33 -2.57
CA THR A 146 -7.15 -5.49 -1.87
C THR A 146 -8.67 -5.40 -1.92
N GLU A 147 -9.36 -6.46 -2.34
CA GLU A 147 -10.82 -6.50 -2.37
C GLU A 147 -11.40 -6.66 -0.96
N ALA A 148 -12.42 -5.86 -0.63
CA ALA A 148 -13.14 -6.00 0.63
C ALA A 148 -13.93 -7.31 0.70
N ASN A 149 -14.02 -7.87 1.90
CA ASN A 149 -14.77 -9.10 2.17
C ASN A 149 -16.15 -8.79 2.74
N CYS A 150 -16.94 -8.01 2.01
CA CYS A 150 -18.24 -7.58 2.47
C CYS A 150 -19.22 -7.36 1.32
N LYS A 151 -20.51 -7.29 1.65
CA LYS A 151 -21.57 -6.98 0.69
C LYS A 151 -21.56 -5.49 0.39
N LYS A 152 -21.42 -5.13 -0.88
CA LYS A 152 -21.42 -3.75 -1.37
C LYS A 152 -22.78 -3.36 -1.95
N GLN A 153 -23.21 -2.12 -1.71
CA GLN A 153 -24.51 -1.60 -2.14
C GLN A 153 -24.40 -0.12 -2.52
N VAL A 154 -25.36 0.35 -3.32
CA VAL A 154 -25.53 1.79 -3.55
C VAL A 154 -26.07 2.47 -2.29
N PRO A 155 -25.74 3.76 -2.06
CA PRO A 155 -26.17 4.48 -0.85
C PRO A 155 -27.67 4.44 -0.59
N GLU A 156 -28.49 4.56 -1.64
CA GLU A 156 -29.96 4.51 -1.54
C GLU A 156 -30.44 3.17 -0.97
N ARG A 157 -29.79 2.07 -1.34
CA ARG A 157 -30.11 0.75 -0.78
C ARG A 157 -29.59 0.58 0.65
N VAL A 158 -28.47 1.22 0.96
CA VAL A 158 -27.96 1.27 2.35
C VAL A 158 -28.98 1.96 3.26
N MET A 159 -29.46 3.13 2.87
CA MET A 159 -30.46 3.89 3.64
C MET A 159 -31.77 3.10 3.82
N LYS A 160 -32.23 2.40 2.78
CA LYS A 160 -33.35 1.47 2.91
C LYS A 160 -33.12 0.39 3.95
N HIS A 161 -31.91 -0.21 4.00
CA HIS A 161 -31.61 -1.25 4.98
C HIS A 161 -31.50 -0.69 6.39
N LEU A 162 -31.01 0.54 6.57
CA LEU A 162 -30.96 1.20 7.87
C LEU A 162 -32.39 1.47 8.40
N ALA A 163 -33.31 1.93 7.55
CA ALA A 163 -34.72 2.09 7.92
C ALA A 163 -35.34 0.73 8.34
N ALA A 164 -35.10 -0.33 7.58
CA ALA A 164 -35.56 -1.68 7.94
C ALA A 164 -34.97 -2.18 9.28
N LYS A 165 -33.71 -1.81 9.60
CA LYS A 165 -33.07 -2.12 10.88
C LYS A 165 -33.75 -1.40 12.04
N ILE A 166 -34.18 -0.13 11.85
CA ILE A 166 -34.96 0.62 12.84
C ILE A 166 -36.31 -0.08 13.08
N PHE A 167 -37.02 -0.47 12.02
CA PHE A 167 -38.31 -1.15 12.17
C PHE A 167 -38.18 -2.47 12.92
N ALA A 168 -37.19 -3.30 12.59
CA ALA A 168 -36.92 -4.54 13.31
C ALA A 168 -36.56 -4.32 14.78
N ALA A 169 -35.86 -3.23 15.12
CA ALA A 169 -35.54 -2.86 16.50
C ALA A 169 -36.78 -2.40 17.26
N LEU A 170 -37.67 -1.64 16.63
CA LEU A 170 -38.95 -1.25 17.19
C LEU A 170 -39.85 -2.48 17.49
N GLU A 171 -39.93 -3.43 16.55
CA GLU A 171 -40.64 -4.68 16.76
C GLU A 171 -40.07 -5.47 17.96
N ALA A 172 -38.75 -5.51 18.09
CA ALA A 172 -38.10 -6.19 19.22
C ALA A 172 -38.40 -5.52 20.57
N ASP A 173 -38.47 -4.18 20.63
CA ASP A 173 -38.81 -3.46 21.85
C ASP A 173 -40.32 -3.52 22.17
N HIS A 174 -41.19 -3.81 21.18
CA HIS A 174 -42.66 -3.79 21.28
C HIS A 174 -43.33 -5.17 21.06
N ASN A 175 -42.69 -6.24 21.53
CA ASN A 175 -43.25 -7.62 21.49
C ASN A 175 -43.65 -8.09 20.08
N GLY A 176 -42.87 -7.74 19.06
CA GLY A 176 -43.07 -8.18 17.68
C GLY A 176 -44.11 -7.37 16.89
N LYS A 177 -44.51 -6.20 17.37
CA LYS A 177 -45.44 -5.31 16.65
C LYS A 177 -44.84 -3.91 16.50
N LEU A 178 -44.99 -3.33 15.33
CA LEU A 178 -44.67 -1.92 15.14
C LEU A 178 -45.67 -1.02 15.85
N PRO A 179 -45.24 0.07 16.52
CA PRO A 179 -46.15 1.08 17.09
C PRO A 179 -47.04 1.72 16.01
N GLU A 180 -48.26 2.10 16.39
CA GLU A 180 -49.15 2.82 15.50
C GLU A 180 -48.57 4.21 15.15
N GLY A 181 -48.64 4.58 13.88
CA GLY A 181 -48.14 5.86 13.38
C GLY A 181 -46.76 5.82 12.72
N ILE A 182 -46.06 4.67 12.76
CA ILE A 182 -44.79 4.51 12.04
C ILE A 182 -45.06 4.30 10.54
N ASN A 183 -44.49 5.18 9.71
CA ASN A 183 -44.60 5.06 8.28
C ASN A 183 -43.53 4.11 7.70
N THR A 184 -43.96 2.95 7.19
CA THR A 184 -43.08 1.94 6.55
C THR A 184 -42.99 2.09 5.03
N PHE A 185 -43.66 3.08 4.45
CA PHE A 185 -43.64 3.30 3.00
C PHE A 185 -42.28 3.78 2.52
N ILE A 186 -41.66 3.02 1.62
CA ILE A 186 -40.35 3.34 1.06
C ILE A 186 -40.55 4.13 -0.24
N PRO A 187 -39.93 5.31 -0.39
CA PRO A 187 -39.99 6.07 -1.65
C PRO A 187 -39.48 5.26 -2.86
N ASP A 188 -40.08 5.47 -4.01
CA ASP A 188 -39.60 4.86 -5.25
C ASP A 188 -38.35 5.60 -5.78
N TYR A 189 -37.21 5.36 -5.14
CA TYR A 189 -35.94 5.95 -5.52
C TYR A 189 -35.37 5.36 -6.84
N LYS A 190 -35.89 4.22 -7.30
CA LYS A 190 -35.41 3.57 -8.55
C LYS A 190 -35.94 4.24 -9.79
N GLY A 191 -37.12 4.87 -9.69
CA GLY A 191 -37.69 5.65 -10.78
C GLY A 191 -37.09 7.04 -10.98
N ILE A 192 -36.17 7.46 -10.07
CA ILE A 192 -35.51 8.77 -10.15
C ILE A 192 -34.23 8.63 -11.00
N GLU A 193 -34.19 9.30 -12.17
CA GLU A 193 -33.04 9.26 -13.08
C GLU A 193 -31.80 9.96 -12.49
N ASP A 194 -31.98 11.06 -11.75
CA ASP A 194 -30.87 11.76 -11.11
C ASP A 194 -30.47 11.05 -9.80
N HIS A 195 -29.31 10.40 -9.83
CA HIS A 195 -28.75 9.72 -8.67
C HIS A 195 -28.48 10.65 -7.46
N LYS A 196 -28.30 11.95 -7.66
CA LYS A 196 -28.15 12.89 -6.53
C LYS A 196 -29.48 13.11 -5.84
N GLU A 197 -30.52 13.27 -6.65
CA GLU A 197 -31.89 13.44 -6.14
C GLU A 197 -32.37 12.16 -5.46
N ALA A 198 -32.16 10.98 -6.05
CA ALA A 198 -32.50 9.69 -5.44
C ALA A 198 -31.86 9.52 -4.04
N LYS A 199 -30.62 9.92 -3.87
CA LYS A 199 -29.93 9.89 -2.58
C LYS A 199 -30.55 10.88 -1.59
N ARG A 200 -30.86 12.09 -2.04
CA ARG A 200 -31.49 13.12 -1.20
C ARG A 200 -32.84 12.64 -0.66
N VAL A 201 -33.68 12.12 -1.54
CA VAL A 201 -34.98 11.56 -1.17
C VAL A 201 -34.85 10.43 -0.15
N MET A 202 -33.89 9.53 -0.33
CA MET A 202 -33.66 8.44 0.60
C MET A 202 -33.03 8.90 1.93
N LYS A 203 -32.23 9.96 1.93
CA LYS A 203 -31.70 10.57 3.15
C LYS A 203 -32.84 11.20 3.97
N GLU A 204 -33.66 12.03 3.34
CA GLU A 204 -34.84 12.65 3.98
C GLU A 204 -35.82 11.58 4.54
N TYR A 205 -36.02 10.50 3.79
CA TYR A 205 -36.82 9.37 4.24
C TYR A 205 -36.23 8.72 5.49
N LEU A 206 -34.91 8.49 5.53
CA LEU A 206 -34.26 7.87 6.69
C LEU A 206 -34.26 8.80 7.92
N GLU A 207 -34.00 10.10 7.72
CA GLU A 207 -34.07 11.12 8.78
C GLU A 207 -35.47 11.15 9.41
N LYS A 208 -36.51 11.18 8.57
CA LYS A 208 -37.91 11.13 9.03
C LYS A 208 -38.24 9.81 9.76
N THR A 209 -37.72 8.69 9.27
CA THR A 209 -37.88 7.38 9.96
C THR A 209 -37.27 7.40 11.35
N VAL A 210 -36.13 8.05 11.55
CA VAL A 210 -35.49 8.23 12.87
C VAL A 210 -36.37 9.10 13.78
N GLU A 211 -36.88 10.24 13.27
CA GLU A 211 -37.74 11.15 14.01
C GLU A 211 -39.04 10.46 14.47
N GLU A 212 -39.68 9.69 13.57
CA GLU A 212 -40.91 8.94 13.89
C GLU A 212 -40.67 7.79 14.89
N ALA A 213 -39.49 7.16 14.85
CA ALA A 213 -39.14 6.04 15.72
C ALA A 213 -38.75 6.48 17.13
N GLU A 214 -38.16 7.68 17.28
CA GLU A 214 -37.58 8.15 18.55
C GLU A 214 -38.54 8.17 19.74
N PRO A 215 -39.81 8.62 19.63
CA PRO A 215 -40.78 8.60 20.74
C PRO A 215 -41.09 7.18 21.26
N PHE A 216 -40.95 6.17 20.42
CA PHE A 216 -41.22 4.77 20.74
C PHE A 216 -39.95 3.94 21.03
N ALA A 217 -38.78 4.59 21.05
CA ALA A 217 -37.50 3.89 21.14
C ALA A 217 -37.26 3.28 22.53
N GLY A 218 -37.28 1.95 22.61
CA GLY A 218 -36.77 1.19 23.75
C GLY A 218 -35.24 1.07 23.72
N LYS A 219 -34.69 0.14 24.47
CA LYS A 219 -33.24 -0.01 24.63
C LYS A 219 -32.56 -0.45 23.31
N VAL A 220 -33.18 -1.36 22.57
CA VAL A 220 -32.63 -1.88 21.30
C VAL A 220 -32.70 -0.80 20.22
N THR A 221 -33.86 -0.16 20.09
CA THR A 221 -34.10 0.89 19.09
C THR A 221 -33.20 2.10 19.30
N LYS A 222 -32.96 2.54 20.53
CA LYS A 222 -32.02 3.65 20.82
C LYS A 222 -30.61 3.35 20.27
N GLY A 223 -30.09 2.17 20.53
CA GLY A 223 -28.76 1.80 20.00
C GLY A 223 -28.69 1.80 18.47
N VAL A 224 -29.78 1.39 17.79
CA VAL A 224 -29.87 1.42 16.33
C VAL A 224 -29.99 2.85 15.81
N ILE A 225 -30.80 3.70 16.48
CA ILE A 225 -30.93 5.13 16.12
C ILE A 225 -29.59 5.85 16.23
N ASP A 226 -28.84 5.62 17.32
CA ASP A 226 -27.52 6.23 17.50
C ASP A 226 -26.56 5.82 16.37
N GLU A 227 -26.51 4.53 16.03
CA GLU A 227 -25.72 4.05 14.87
C GLU A 227 -26.15 4.70 13.55
N VAL A 228 -27.45 4.84 13.32
CA VAL A 228 -27.99 5.47 12.10
C VAL A 228 -27.65 6.96 12.05
N ARG A 229 -27.72 7.67 13.19
CA ARG A 229 -27.33 9.09 13.29
C ARG A 229 -25.85 9.29 12.99
N ASP A 230 -24.98 8.42 13.51
CA ASP A 230 -23.55 8.46 13.21
C ASP A 230 -23.30 8.32 11.70
N ILE A 231 -23.99 7.37 11.04
CA ILE A 231 -23.89 7.16 9.60
C ILE A 231 -24.46 8.36 8.82
N LEU A 232 -25.59 8.94 9.25
CA LEU A 232 -26.20 10.12 8.61
C LEU A 232 -25.33 11.37 8.75
N SER A 233 -24.54 11.47 9.82
CA SER A 233 -23.59 12.57 10.03
C SER A 233 -22.42 12.55 9.05
N ASP A 234 -22.07 11.38 8.50
CA ASP A 234 -21.07 11.25 7.43
C ASP A 234 -21.69 11.52 6.04
N GLU A 235 -21.76 12.79 5.67
CA GLU A 235 -22.27 13.19 4.35
C GLU A 235 -21.54 12.55 3.19
N LYS A 236 -20.24 12.28 3.32
CA LYS A 236 -19.47 11.58 2.29
C LYS A 236 -19.94 10.16 2.13
N PHE A 237 -20.22 9.45 3.22
CA PHE A 237 -20.74 8.09 3.18
C PHE A 237 -22.10 8.04 2.46
N ILE A 238 -23.00 8.94 2.77
CA ILE A 238 -24.39 8.94 2.28
C ILE A 238 -24.52 9.53 0.87
N LEU A 239 -23.93 10.68 0.58
CA LEU A 239 -24.19 11.45 -0.64
C LEU A 239 -23.17 11.26 -1.74
N GLN A 240 -21.95 10.87 -1.41
CA GLN A 240 -20.91 10.67 -2.42
C GLN A 240 -21.26 9.51 -3.37
N LYS A 241 -20.92 9.65 -4.65
CA LYS A 241 -21.07 8.60 -5.65
C LYS A 241 -20.23 7.37 -5.32
N GLY A 242 -20.76 6.18 -5.55
CA GLY A 242 -20.04 4.92 -5.41
C GLY A 242 -20.77 3.92 -4.51
N LEU A 243 -20.17 2.74 -4.36
CA LEU A 243 -20.70 1.67 -3.52
C LEU A 243 -20.28 1.85 -2.06
N ARG A 244 -21.09 1.33 -1.15
CA ARG A 244 -20.88 1.35 0.31
C ARG A 244 -21.16 -0.01 0.92
N SER A 245 -20.65 -0.23 2.12
CA SER A 245 -21.00 -1.38 2.95
C SER A 245 -21.26 -0.92 4.38
N LEU A 246 -22.30 -1.43 5.00
CA LEU A 246 -22.57 -1.20 6.43
C LEU A 246 -21.64 -2.01 7.34
N VAL A 247 -21.13 -3.14 6.82
CA VAL A 247 -20.25 -4.02 7.59
C VAL A 247 -18.81 -3.52 7.56
N ASP A 248 -18.45 -2.84 6.47
CA ASP A 248 -17.09 -2.32 6.21
C ASP A 248 -17.20 -0.89 5.68
N PRO A 249 -17.39 0.09 6.58
CA PRO A 249 -17.62 1.49 6.20
C PRO A 249 -16.39 2.16 5.59
N ASP A 250 -15.19 1.62 5.79
CA ASP A 250 -13.94 2.18 5.24
C ASP A 250 -13.66 1.72 3.81
N ALA A 251 -14.26 0.61 3.37
CA ALA A 251 -14.10 0.12 2.01
C ALA A 251 -14.73 1.07 0.99
N ARG A 252 -14.01 1.39 -0.08
CA ARG A 252 -14.45 2.30 -1.14
C ARG A 252 -14.16 1.72 -2.53
N VAL A 253 -14.84 2.29 -3.52
CA VAL A 253 -14.55 2.00 -4.93
C VAL A 253 -13.25 2.67 -5.33
N GLY A 254 -12.31 1.89 -5.81
CA GLY A 254 -11.09 2.34 -6.46
C GLY A 254 -11.04 1.91 -7.92
N TYR A 255 -10.11 2.48 -8.68
CA TYR A 255 -9.91 2.18 -10.08
C TYR A 255 -8.49 1.69 -10.32
N LYS A 256 -8.35 0.56 -11.01
CA LYS A 256 -7.07 0.07 -11.54
C LYS A 256 -6.77 0.69 -12.90
N SER A 257 -7.81 0.89 -13.68
CA SER A 257 -7.76 1.52 -14.99
C SER A 257 -9.08 2.25 -15.27
N ARG A 258 -9.19 2.91 -16.43
CA ARG A 258 -10.42 3.61 -16.82
C ARG A 258 -11.66 2.70 -16.82
N ASN A 259 -11.48 1.40 -17.10
CA ASN A 259 -12.58 0.44 -17.29
C ASN A 259 -12.61 -0.64 -16.19
N GLU A 260 -11.66 -0.67 -15.28
CA GLU A 260 -11.58 -1.69 -14.23
C GLU A 260 -11.57 -1.05 -12.85
N SER A 261 -12.61 -1.35 -12.06
CA SER A 261 -12.76 -0.88 -10.69
C SER A 261 -12.77 -2.06 -9.72
N PHE A 262 -12.41 -1.77 -8.47
CA PHE A 262 -12.52 -2.70 -7.35
C PHE A 262 -13.26 -2.00 -6.20
N PHE A 263 -13.72 -2.79 -5.21
CA PHE A 263 -14.28 -2.26 -3.97
C PHE A 263 -13.47 -2.80 -2.80
N GLY A 264 -12.81 -1.92 -2.07
CA GLY A 264 -11.91 -2.32 -0.99
C GLY A 264 -10.91 -1.26 -0.61
N TYR A 265 -9.64 -1.64 -0.58
CA TYR A 265 -8.52 -0.89 -0.03
C TYR A 265 -7.35 -0.80 -1.00
N LYS A 266 -6.51 0.20 -0.79
CA LYS A 266 -5.18 0.31 -1.40
C LYS A 266 -4.11 0.16 -0.33
N THR A 267 -3.08 -0.58 -0.65
CA THR A 267 -1.84 -0.69 0.12
C THR A 267 -0.74 -0.04 -0.68
N GLU A 268 -0.19 1.05 -0.18
CA GLU A 268 0.96 1.74 -0.75
C GLU A 268 2.20 1.36 0.04
N TYR A 269 3.33 1.15 -0.62
CA TYR A 269 4.55 0.73 0.06
C TYR A 269 5.80 1.19 -0.66
N THR A 270 6.89 1.31 0.08
CA THR A 270 8.25 1.49 -0.41
C THR A 270 9.04 0.19 -0.29
N MET A 271 9.95 -0.05 -1.23
CA MET A 271 10.75 -1.26 -1.28
C MET A 271 12.13 -0.97 -1.89
N THR A 272 13.21 -1.55 -1.35
CA THR A 272 14.52 -1.49 -2.01
C THR A 272 14.48 -2.29 -3.32
N THR A 273 15.01 -1.71 -4.42
CA THR A 273 14.93 -2.37 -5.73
C THR A 273 15.84 -3.59 -5.85
N ASP A 274 17.00 -3.55 -5.21
CA ASP A 274 18.04 -4.57 -5.35
C ASP A 274 17.75 -5.77 -4.43
N GLU A 275 17.52 -5.54 -3.15
CA GLU A 275 17.20 -6.60 -2.17
C GLU A 275 15.72 -7.00 -2.18
N ARG A 276 14.83 -6.12 -2.64
CA ARG A 276 13.37 -6.31 -2.65
C ARG A 276 12.78 -6.47 -1.25
N ILE A 277 13.27 -5.65 -0.32
CA ILE A 277 12.78 -5.57 1.06
C ILE A 277 11.84 -4.36 1.17
N ILE A 278 10.62 -4.58 1.62
CA ILE A 278 9.63 -3.53 1.87
C ILE A 278 10.06 -2.76 3.12
N THR A 279 10.16 -1.44 3.02
CA THR A 279 10.69 -0.58 4.07
C THR A 279 9.61 0.17 4.85
N ALA A 280 8.53 0.56 4.18
CA ALA A 280 7.35 1.17 4.80
C ALA A 280 6.07 0.75 4.07
N VAL A 281 4.93 0.78 4.77
CA VAL A 281 3.61 0.36 4.25
C VAL A 281 2.53 1.26 4.81
N ASP A 282 1.63 1.73 3.93
CA ASP A 282 0.39 2.40 4.29
C ASP A 282 -0.83 1.74 3.68
N VAL A 283 -1.97 1.93 4.34
CA VAL A 283 -3.24 1.36 3.89
C VAL A 283 -4.33 2.43 3.90
N HIS A 284 -4.98 2.56 2.77
CA HIS A 284 -6.01 3.55 2.53
C HIS A 284 -7.28 2.90 1.99
N SER A 285 -8.38 3.65 2.01
CA SER A 285 -9.60 3.25 1.30
C SER A 285 -9.36 3.19 -0.22
N GLY A 286 -10.19 2.42 -0.94
CA GLY A 286 -10.00 2.21 -2.38
C GLY A 286 -10.00 3.48 -3.24
N GLU A 287 -10.61 4.58 -2.76
CA GLU A 287 -10.67 5.87 -3.45
C GLU A 287 -9.39 6.72 -3.34
N TYR A 288 -8.42 6.28 -2.54
CA TYR A 288 -7.15 6.97 -2.35
C TYR A 288 -6.40 7.19 -3.66
N VAL A 289 -5.78 8.35 -3.78
CA VAL A 289 -4.95 8.71 -4.94
C VAL A 289 -3.49 8.41 -4.61
N ASP A 290 -2.88 7.54 -5.39
CA ASP A 290 -1.52 7.07 -5.18
C ASP A 290 -0.53 8.24 -5.07
N GLY A 291 0.40 8.15 -4.14
CA GLY A 291 1.42 9.16 -3.85
C GLY A 291 0.94 10.36 -3.03
N THR A 292 -0.27 10.34 -2.45
CA THR A 292 -0.73 11.48 -1.64
C THR A 292 0.06 11.59 -0.32
N GLU A 293 0.40 10.46 0.28
CA GLU A 293 1.18 10.37 1.53
C GLU A 293 2.60 9.79 1.27
N PHE A 294 3.14 10.03 0.06
CA PHE A 294 4.49 9.60 -0.31
C PHE A 294 5.56 10.08 0.68
N HIS A 295 5.41 11.31 1.18
CA HIS A 295 6.32 11.90 2.16
C HIS A 295 6.49 11.02 3.40
N GLU A 296 5.38 10.54 3.99
CA GLU A 296 5.40 9.71 5.19
C GLU A 296 6.07 8.34 4.95
N LEU A 297 5.87 7.76 3.78
CA LEU A 297 6.53 6.50 3.40
C LEU A 297 8.04 6.68 3.25
N LEU A 298 8.47 7.79 2.63
CA LEU A 298 9.88 8.12 2.46
C LEU A 298 10.55 8.37 3.82
N GLU A 299 9.93 9.19 4.68
CA GLU A 299 10.43 9.52 6.01
C GLU A 299 10.60 8.28 6.87
N ARG A 300 9.59 7.41 6.97
CA ARG A 300 9.69 6.14 7.72
C ARG A 300 10.77 5.20 7.16
N THR A 301 11.00 5.23 5.85
CA THR A 301 12.09 4.46 5.24
C THR A 301 13.46 4.98 5.65
N GLU A 302 13.64 6.31 5.68
CA GLU A 302 14.89 6.95 6.13
C GLU A 302 15.11 6.76 7.64
N GLU A 303 14.07 6.84 8.46
CA GLU A 303 14.10 6.58 9.91
C GLU A 303 14.48 5.13 10.24
N ALA A 304 14.09 4.17 9.39
CA ALA A 304 14.55 2.79 9.49
C ALA A 304 16.03 2.59 9.07
N GLY A 305 16.75 3.68 8.77
CA GLY A 305 18.18 3.68 8.47
C GLY A 305 18.53 3.40 7.01
N VAL A 306 17.55 3.32 6.11
CA VAL A 306 17.81 3.10 4.67
C VAL A 306 18.26 4.40 4.02
N LYS A 307 19.46 4.38 3.41
CA LYS A 307 19.94 5.52 2.63
C LYS A 307 19.25 5.57 1.28
N VAL A 308 18.55 6.67 0.99
CA VAL A 308 17.82 6.85 -0.27
C VAL A 308 18.55 7.83 -1.18
N GLU A 309 19.01 7.38 -2.34
CA GLU A 309 19.66 8.21 -3.37
C GLU A 309 18.82 8.34 -4.63
N ALA A 310 17.91 7.38 -4.88
CA ALA A 310 17.01 7.43 -6.02
C ALA A 310 15.66 6.82 -5.68
N VAL A 311 14.59 7.32 -6.31
CA VAL A 311 13.23 6.80 -6.20
C VAL A 311 12.69 6.47 -7.59
N THR A 312 12.20 5.24 -7.78
CA THR A 312 11.46 4.84 -8.96
C THR A 312 9.99 4.58 -8.60
N ALA A 313 9.09 5.06 -9.44
CA ALA A 313 7.65 4.85 -9.28
C ALA A 313 6.95 4.91 -10.64
N ASP A 314 5.64 4.63 -10.66
CA ASP A 314 4.86 4.77 -11.89
C ASP A 314 4.55 6.25 -12.20
N LYS A 315 3.95 6.50 -13.38
CA LYS A 315 3.60 7.86 -13.83
C LYS A 315 2.55 8.57 -12.96
N ALA A 316 1.82 7.86 -12.07
CA ALA A 316 0.86 8.47 -11.16
C ALA A 316 1.57 9.29 -10.08
N TYR A 317 2.80 8.93 -9.74
CA TYR A 317 3.68 9.64 -8.80
C TYR A 317 4.40 10.83 -9.44
N PHE A 318 4.24 11.09 -10.74
CA PHE A 318 4.79 12.28 -11.38
C PHE A 318 3.97 13.52 -10.99
N ARG A 319 4.17 13.95 -9.75
CA ARG A 319 3.46 15.07 -9.11
C ARG A 319 4.48 16.10 -8.65
N LYS A 320 4.06 17.36 -8.65
CA LYS A 320 4.96 18.45 -8.29
C LYS A 320 5.44 18.38 -6.85
N ASP A 321 4.55 18.06 -5.91
CA ASP A 321 4.85 17.90 -4.50
C ASP A 321 5.96 16.86 -4.26
N ILE A 322 5.84 15.68 -4.90
CA ILE A 322 6.83 14.60 -4.83
C ILE A 322 8.15 15.02 -5.48
N LEU A 323 8.11 15.62 -6.67
CA LEU A 323 9.31 16.03 -7.39
C LEU A 323 10.08 17.13 -6.65
N ASP A 324 9.37 18.11 -6.08
CA ASP A 324 9.96 19.20 -5.29
C ASP A 324 10.63 18.63 -4.02
N GLU A 325 10.04 17.64 -3.36
CA GLU A 325 10.63 16.99 -2.20
C GLU A 325 11.89 16.20 -2.55
N LEU A 326 11.84 15.39 -3.61
CA LEU A 326 13.00 14.62 -4.06
C LEU A 326 14.16 15.55 -4.45
N GLU A 327 13.87 16.69 -5.11
CA GLU A 327 14.88 17.70 -5.46
C GLU A 327 15.49 18.34 -4.20
N GLN A 328 14.68 18.71 -3.20
CA GLN A 328 15.14 19.28 -1.93
C GLN A 328 16.05 18.32 -1.17
N LYS A 329 15.71 17.05 -1.15
CA LYS A 329 16.50 15.97 -0.51
C LYS A 329 17.68 15.51 -1.39
N LYS A 330 17.84 16.03 -2.61
CA LYS A 330 18.84 15.60 -3.61
C LYS A 330 18.74 14.12 -3.97
N ILE A 331 17.52 13.61 -4.01
CA ILE A 331 17.20 12.23 -4.40
C ILE A 331 16.87 12.21 -5.90
N GLU A 332 17.47 11.30 -6.65
CA GLU A 332 17.21 11.16 -8.09
C GLU A 332 15.79 10.65 -8.34
N SER A 333 14.99 11.39 -9.12
CA SER A 333 13.66 10.95 -9.55
C SER A 333 13.75 10.09 -10.81
N ILE A 334 13.30 8.84 -10.74
CA ILE A 334 13.18 7.90 -11.87
C ILE A 334 11.69 7.63 -12.12
N ILE A 335 10.90 8.69 -12.22
CA ILE A 335 9.44 8.64 -12.35
C ILE A 335 9.05 9.11 -13.76
N PRO A 336 8.38 8.28 -14.58
CA PRO A 336 8.00 8.66 -15.94
C PRO A 336 7.02 9.83 -15.96
N ILE A 337 7.19 10.73 -16.92
CA ILE A 337 6.31 11.88 -17.09
C ILE A 337 4.86 11.44 -17.30
N SER A 338 3.95 12.02 -16.52
CA SER A 338 2.53 11.82 -16.70
C SER A 338 2.02 12.57 -17.94
N ALA A 339 1.25 11.89 -18.78
CA ALA A 339 0.58 12.52 -19.92
C ALA A 339 -0.41 13.63 -19.51
N CYS A 340 -0.79 13.70 -18.23
CA CYS A 340 -1.60 14.80 -17.70
C CYS A 340 -0.76 16.07 -17.44
N ALA A 341 0.51 15.91 -17.05
CA ALA A 341 1.42 17.01 -16.77
C ALA A 341 2.03 17.59 -18.06
N TYR A 342 2.35 16.73 -19.02
CA TYR A 342 3.01 17.12 -20.27
C TYR A 342 2.32 16.46 -21.46
N LYS A 343 1.68 17.29 -22.32
CA LYS A 343 0.82 16.85 -23.43
C LYS A 343 1.39 17.16 -24.81
N VAL A 344 2.63 17.60 -24.90
CA VAL A 344 3.22 17.95 -26.19
C VAL A 344 3.62 16.68 -26.93
N ASN A 345 3.19 16.57 -28.19
CA ASN A 345 3.68 15.50 -29.08
C ASN A 345 5.04 15.90 -29.65
N GLU A 346 6.09 15.30 -29.12
CA GLU A 346 7.48 15.60 -29.48
C GLU A 346 7.91 15.04 -30.85
N GLU A 347 7.13 14.13 -31.44
CA GLU A 347 7.33 13.72 -32.84
C GLU A 347 6.95 14.85 -33.82
N LEU A 348 6.06 15.74 -33.38
CA LEU A 348 5.56 16.86 -34.17
C LEU A 348 6.22 18.18 -33.85
N TYR A 349 6.69 18.37 -32.60
CA TYR A 349 7.18 19.65 -32.10
C TYR A 349 8.47 19.48 -31.31
N ALA A 350 9.47 20.30 -31.62
CA ALA A 350 10.71 20.44 -30.86
C ALA A 350 10.80 21.82 -30.23
N TYR A 351 11.29 21.91 -29.00
CA TYR A 351 11.49 23.17 -28.29
C TYR A 351 12.95 23.56 -28.28
N ASN A 352 13.23 24.80 -28.68
CA ASN A 352 14.54 25.41 -28.53
C ASN A 352 14.53 26.30 -27.28
N LYS A 353 15.30 25.90 -26.26
CA LYS A 353 15.37 26.61 -24.98
C LYS A 353 16.05 27.99 -25.11
N ASP A 354 17.03 28.14 -25.99
CA ASP A 354 17.84 29.34 -26.11
C ASP A 354 17.06 30.50 -26.77
N SER A 355 16.22 30.17 -27.77
CA SER A 355 15.34 31.16 -28.43
C SER A 355 13.93 31.21 -27.85
N ASP A 356 13.56 30.34 -26.90
CA ASP A 356 12.22 30.18 -26.37
C ASP A 356 11.16 29.98 -27.47
N GLU A 357 11.50 29.17 -28.50
CA GLU A 357 10.67 28.92 -29.67
C GLU A 357 10.37 27.42 -29.83
N TRP A 358 9.21 27.14 -30.38
CA TRP A 358 8.85 25.79 -30.84
C TRP A 358 8.98 25.69 -32.36
N PHE A 359 9.54 24.59 -32.82
CA PHE A 359 9.62 24.19 -34.22
C PHE A 359 8.71 23.02 -34.49
N CYS A 360 7.93 23.05 -35.56
CA CYS A 360 7.22 21.86 -36.01
C CYS A 360 8.11 21.00 -36.92
N ARG A 361 7.72 19.73 -37.12
CA ARG A 361 8.46 18.79 -37.99
C ARG A 361 8.66 19.29 -39.43
N MET A 362 7.89 20.27 -39.88
CA MET A 362 8.00 20.89 -41.20
C MET A 362 8.87 22.16 -41.21
N GLY A 363 9.59 22.43 -40.12
CA GLY A 363 10.53 23.56 -39.98
C GLY A 363 9.87 24.91 -39.69
N ASN A 364 8.55 25.01 -39.57
CA ASN A 364 7.90 26.26 -39.17
C ASN A 364 8.13 26.52 -37.68
N ARG A 365 8.26 27.79 -37.28
CA ARG A 365 8.54 28.21 -35.90
C ARG A 365 7.42 29.06 -35.30
N THR A 366 7.44 29.18 -33.99
CA THR A 366 6.53 30.09 -33.27
C THR A 366 7.03 31.53 -33.35
N VAL A 367 6.09 32.45 -33.49
CA VAL A 367 6.38 33.89 -33.65
C VAL A 367 5.81 34.73 -32.50
N SER A 368 4.99 34.17 -31.65
CA SER A 368 4.46 34.85 -30.47
C SER A 368 4.14 33.89 -29.33
N LYS A 369 4.25 34.45 -28.10
CA LYS A 369 3.98 33.77 -26.83
C LYS A 369 3.05 34.62 -25.99
N ALA A 370 1.97 34.03 -25.49
CA ALA A 370 1.02 34.70 -24.60
C ALA A 370 0.83 33.92 -23.31
N LYS A 371 0.87 34.58 -22.17
CA LYS A 371 0.57 33.97 -20.86
C LYS A 371 -0.93 33.93 -20.65
N ARG A 372 -1.43 32.79 -20.17
CA ARG A 372 -2.82 32.58 -19.83
C ARG A 372 -2.94 32.06 -18.40
N THR A 373 -3.83 32.67 -17.62
CA THR A 373 -4.14 32.25 -16.25
C THR A 373 -5.62 31.87 -16.18
N ARG A 374 -5.92 30.73 -15.58
CA ARG A 374 -7.29 30.26 -15.29
C ARG A 374 -7.41 29.91 -13.82
N LYS A 375 -8.54 30.21 -13.22
CA LYS A 375 -8.92 29.73 -11.88
C LYS A 375 -10.00 28.66 -12.04
N ILE A 376 -9.77 27.47 -11.50
CA ILE A 376 -10.70 26.35 -11.50
C ILE A 376 -10.72 25.77 -10.09
N ASP A 377 -11.87 25.71 -9.45
CA ASP A 377 -12.04 25.18 -8.08
C ASP A 377 -11.05 25.77 -7.06
N GLY A 378 -10.87 27.10 -7.11
CA GLY A 378 -9.95 27.83 -6.22
C GLY A 378 -8.46 27.71 -6.57
N LYS A 379 -8.07 26.81 -7.48
CA LYS A 379 -6.68 26.62 -7.92
C LYS A 379 -6.36 27.48 -9.14
N VAL A 380 -5.14 28.04 -9.16
CA VAL A 380 -4.64 28.89 -10.24
C VAL A 380 -3.79 28.05 -11.19
N TYR A 381 -4.24 27.92 -12.43
CA TYR A 381 -3.52 27.25 -13.52
C TYR A 381 -2.92 28.30 -14.46
N ARG A 382 -1.60 28.23 -14.65
CA ARG A 382 -0.86 29.10 -15.57
C ARG A 382 -0.36 28.29 -16.75
N SER A 383 -0.47 28.87 -17.95
CA SER A 383 -0.06 28.24 -19.20
C SER A 383 0.44 29.29 -20.18
N PHE A 384 1.22 28.82 -21.16
CA PHE A 384 1.61 29.64 -22.31
C PHE A 384 0.94 29.13 -23.57
N THR A 385 0.53 30.08 -24.42
CA THR A 385 0.08 29.78 -25.78
C THR A 385 1.13 30.32 -26.74
N TYR A 386 1.79 29.42 -27.45
CA TYR A 386 2.70 29.74 -28.56
C TYR A 386 1.93 29.69 -29.88
N VAL A 387 2.19 30.63 -30.77
CA VAL A 387 1.54 30.71 -32.07
C VAL A 387 2.60 30.58 -33.15
N PHE A 388 2.45 29.61 -34.04
CA PHE A 388 3.32 29.39 -35.19
C PHE A 388 3.10 30.44 -36.26
N ASP A 389 4.12 30.72 -37.07
CA ASP A 389 3.99 31.64 -38.20
C ASP A 389 2.84 31.20 -39.11
N LYS A 390 2.00 32.20 -39.44
CA LYS A 390 0.77 32.00 -40.20
C LYS A 390 1.04 31.63 -41.65
N GLU A 391 2.06 32.22 -42.27
CA GLU A 391 2.41 31.96 -43.66
C GLU A 391 2.99 30.57 -43.84
N GLY A 392 3.90 30.19 -42.96
CA GLY A 392 4.43 28.83 -42.92
C GLY A 392 3.35 27.76 -42.71
N CYS A 393 2.35 28.03 -41.86
CA CYS A 393 1.21 27.15 -41.68
C CYS A 393 0.27 27.13 -42.89
N ARG A 394 0.10 28.27 -43.59
CA ARG A 394 -0.80 28.39 -44.76
C ARG A 394 -0.35 27.53 -45.93
N ASN A 395 0.98 27.47 -46.15
CA ASN A 395 1.59 26.78 -47.27
C ASN A 395 2.03 25.34 -46.92
N CYS A 396 1.72 24.86 -45.73
CA CYS A 396 2.14 23.55 -45.24
C CYS A 396 1.33 22.40 -45.89
N PRO A 397 1.96 21.37 -46.49
CA PRO A 397 1.27 20.24 -47.09
C PRO A 397 0.42 19.45 -46.05
N HIS A 398 0.78 19.46 -44.76
CA HIS A 398 0.04 18.81 -43.67
C HIS A 398 -0.96 19.72 -42.98
N ARG A 399 -1.30 20.86 -43.54
CA ARG A 399 -2.19 21.85 -42.92
C ARG A 399 -3.52 21.23 -42.45
N ASN A 400 -4.17 20.46 -43.32
CA ASN A 400 -5.48 19.90 -43.04
C ASN A 400 -5.46 18.92 -41.86
N GLU A 401 -4.42 18.10 -41.74
CA GLU A 401 -4.22 17.15 -40.63
C GLU A 401 -3.90 17.91 -39.32
N CYS A 402 -3.06 18.95 -39.40
CA CYS A 402 -2.55 19.67 -38.24
C CYS A 402 -3.57 20.70 -37.68
N MET A 403 -4.31 21.39 -38.52
CA MET A 403 -5.14 22.53 -38.17
C MET A 403 -6.61 22.40 -38.55
N GLY A 404 -6.95 21.48 -39.44
CA GLY A 404 -8.31 21.35 -40.00
C GLY A 404 -8.74 22.67 -40.65
N ARG A 405 -9.93 23.20 -40.30
CA ARG A 405 -10.53 24.43 -40.86
C ARG A 405 -10.00 25.73 -40.23
N ALA A 406 -9.06 25.70 -39.30
CA ALA A 406 -8.56 26.92 -38.63
C ALA A 406 -7.83 27.85 -39.60
N SER A 407 -8.06 29.16 -39.52
CA SER A 407 -7.56 30.17 -40.46
C SER A 407 -6.25 30.86 -40.04
N GLY A 408 -5.78 30.66 -38.82
CA GLY A 408 -4.57 31.28 -38.27
C GLY A 408 -3.32 30.40 -38.37
N GLY A 409 -2.29 30.74 -37.61
CA GLY A 409 -1.17 29.85 -37.30
C GLY A 409 -1.56 28.79 -36.27
N LYS A 410 -0.86 27.65 -36.28
CA LYS A 410 -1.04 26.61 -35.25
C LYS A 410 -0.78 27.19 -33.85
N ARG A 411 -1.62 26.84 -32.90
CA ARG A 411 -1.46 27.23 -31.50
C ARG A 411 -1.06 26.00 -30.69
N LEU A 412 0.01 26.17 -29.90
CA LEU A 412 0.47 25.15 -28.96
C LEU A 412 0.27 25.69 -27.54
N LEU A 413 -0.56 25.01 -26.77
CA LEU A 413 -0.80 25.32 -25.36
C LEU A 413 0.08 24.44 -24.49
N VAL A 414 0.92 25.04 -23.65
CA VAL A 414 1.83 24.34 -22.73
C VAL A 414 1.66 24.87 -21.31
N SER A 415 1.95 24.05 -20.31
CA SER A 415 1.93 24.47 -18.91
C SER A 415 3.04 25.48 -18.61
N GLU A 416 2.95 26.22 -17.50
CA GLU A 416 4.03 27.16 -17.08
C GLU A 416 5.38 26.42 -16.89
N ASN A 417 5.35 25.17 -16.48
CA ASN A 417 6.56 24.36 -16.21
C ASN A 417 7.01 23.53 -17.42
N PHE A 418 6.51 23.81 -18.63
CA PHE A 418 6.76 23.00 -19.80
C PHE A 418 8.25 22.81 -20.14
N ALA A 419 9.08 23.83 -19.88
CA ALA A 419 10.50 23.76 -20.19
C ALA A 419 11.24 22.71 -19.34
N ALA A 420 10.90 22.63 -18.04
CA ALA A 420 11.41 21.59 -17.16
C ALA A 420 10.89 20.19 -17.59
N TYR A 421 9.62 20.09 -17.92
CA TYR A 421 9.04 18.83 -18.39
C TYR A 421 9.62 18.38 -19.75
N TYR A 422 9.92 19.33 -20.65
CA TYR A 422 10.59 19.01 -21.90
C TYR A 422 12.01 18.49 -21.65
N ALA A 423 12.79 19.16 -20.80
CA ALA A 423 14.13 18.69 -20.44
C ALA A 423 14.08 17.30 -19.81
N GLU A 424 13.10 17.07 -18.90
CA GLU A 424 12.90 15.78 -18.28
C GLU A 424 12.49 14.70 -19.31
N SER A 425 11.63 15.03 -20.29
CA SER A 425 11.26 14.07 -21.33
C SER A 425 12.46 13.64 -22.18
N GLN A 426 13.40 14.57 -22.45
CA GLN A 426 14.65 14.23 -23.16
C GLN A 426 15.54 13.33 -22.28
N ARG A 427 15.67 13.63 -20.97
CA ARG A 427 16.41 12.80 -20.03
C ARG A 427 15.86 11.36 -19.98
N GLN A 428 14.53 11.23 -19.99
CA GLN A 428 13.84 9.92 -19.92
C GLN A 428 14.03 9.04 -21.17
N LYS A 429 14.46 9.61 -22.30
CA LYS A 429 14.82 8.85 -23.50
C LYS A 429 16.23 8.23 -23.42
N SER A 430 17.03 8.63 -22.43
CA SER A 430 18.39 8.13 -22.28
C SER A 430 18.41 6.62 -21.95
N PRO A 431 19.38 5.87 -22.47
CA PRO A 431 19.55 4.45 -22.12
C PRO A 431 19.75 4.23 -20.63
N GLU A 432 20.36 5.19 -19.94
CA GLU A 432 20.58 5.15 -18.50
C GLU A 432 19.26 5.19 -17.72
N PHE A 433 18.38 6.17 -18.02
CA PHE A 433 17.05 6.25 -17.39
C PHE A 433 16.26 4.97 -17.63
N LEU A 434 16.21 4.48 -18.86
CA LEU A 434 15.48 3.25 -19.22
C LEU A 434 15.99 2.03 -18.47
N ARG A 435 17.31 1.92 -18.28
CA ARG A 435 17.94 0.84 -17.50
C ARG A 435 17.55 0.92 -16.03
N LYS A 436 17.60 2.12 -15.42
CA LYS A 436 17.22 2.35 -14.04
C LYS A 436 15.72 2.07 -13.82
N TYR A 437 14.87 2.56 -14.71
CA TYR A 437 13.42 2.37 -14.64
C TYR A 437 12.98 0.89 -14.75
N LYS A 438 13.73 0.06 -15.51
CA LYS A 438 13.45 -1.38 -15.60
C LYS A 438 13.49 -2.10 -14.26
N LYS A 439 14.25 -1.60 -13.28
CA LYS A 439 14.29 -2.18 -11.92
C LYS A 439 12.91 -2.16 -11.22
N ARG A 440 12.02 -1.26 -11.65
CA ARG A 440 10.63 -1.20 -11.17
C ARG A 440 9.85 -2.52 -11.35
N ALA A 441 10.18 -3.34 -12.33
CA ALA A 441 9.51 -4.63 -12.52
C ALA A 441 9.53 -5.54 -11.27
N ALA A 442 10.44 -5.28 -10.31
CA ALA A 442 10.49 -5.98 -9.03
C ALA A 442 9.20 -5.79 -8.19
N GLU A 443 8.51 -4.63 -8.33
CA GLU A 443 7.27 -4.33 -7.62
C GLU A 443 6.11 -5.23 -8.06
N GLU A 444 6.00 -5.49 -9.36
CA GLU A 444 4.96 -6.36 -9.91
C GLU A 444 5.07 -7.79 -9.35
N TRP A 445 6.32 -8.28 -9.22
CA TRP A 445 6.60 -9.58 -8.62
C TRP A 445 6.25 -9.59 -7.13
N LYS A 446 6.58 -8.52 -6.40
CA LYS A 446 6.27 -8.39 -4.97
C LYS A 446 4.76 -8.33 -4.75
N ASN A 447 4.03 -7.56 -5.55
CA ASN A 447 2.57 -7.51 -5.54
C ASN A 447 1.94 -8.90 -5.80
N ALA A 448 2.47 -9.63 -6.79
CA ALA A 448 2.01 -10.98 -7.08
C ALA A 448 2.29 -11.95 -5.93
N GLU A 449 3.47 -11.87 -5.30
CA GLU A 449 3.85 -12.67 -4.13
C GLU A 449 2.89 -12.43 -2.97
N MET A 450 2.70 -11.17 -2.55
CA MET A 450 1.81 -10.81 -1.44
C MET A 450 0.37 -11.28 -1.67
N LYS A 451 -0.15 -11.13 -2.90
CA LYS A 451 -1.53 -11.50 -3.23
C LYS A 451 -1.74 -13.01 -3.36
N ARG A 452 -0.85 -13.71 -4.08
CA ARG A 452 -1.03 -15.14 -4.40
C ARG A 452 -0.72 -16.06 -3.23
N PHE A 453 0.30 -15.73 -2.45
CA PHE A 453 0.83 -16.65 -1.44
C PHE A 453 0.56 -16.19 0.00
N HIS A 454 0.36 -14.90 0.23
CA HIS A 454 0.26 -14.34 1.58
C HIS A 454 -1.10 -13.67 1.87
N GLY A 455 -2.09 -13.90 0.99
CA GLY A 455 -3.49 -13.56 1.24
C GLY A 455 -3.86 -12.09 1.13
N LEU A 456 -3.03 -11.23 0.45
CA LEU A 456 -3.33 -9.81 0.30
C LEU A 456 -4.36 -9.50 -0.80
N ALA A 457 -4.81 -10.49 -1.59
CA ALA A 457 -5.79 -10.26 -2.65
C ALA A 457 -7.17 -9.87 -2.10
N ARG A 458 -7.54 -10.37 -0.91
CA ARG A 458 -8.83 -10.12 -0.26
C ARG A 458 -8.65 -9.82 1.23
N ALA A 459 -9.40 -8.85 1.73
CA ALA A 459 -9.41 -8.51 3.14
C ALA A 459 -9.97 -9.67 3.99
N ARG A 460 -9.32 -10.00 5.09
CA ARG A 460 -9.78 -11.04 6.02
C ARG A 460 -10.72 -10.49 7.09
N GLY A 461 -10.58 -9.22 7.42
CA GLY A 461 -11.43 -8.48 8.34
C GLY A 461 -11.99 -7.22 7.71
N TRP A 462 -12.60 -6.37 8.52
CA TRP A 462 -13.23 -5.12 8.11
C TRP A 462 -12.53 -3.92 8.74
N GLY A 463 -12.58 -2.80 8.05
CA GLY A 463 -12.02 -1.53 8.49
C GLY A 463 -10.53 -1.37 8.19
N LEU A 464 -10.09 -0.12 8.09
CA LEU A 464 -8.71 0.25 7.79
C LEU A 464 -7.69 -0.39 8.75
N ARG A 465 -8.00 -0.42 10.05
CA ARG A 465 -7.11 -1.02 11.06
C ARG A 465 -6.86 -2.50 10.82
N SER A 466 -7.90 -3.27 10.50
CA SER A 466 -7.77 -4.70 10.19
C SER A 466 -6.97 -4.92 8.92
N MET A 467 -7.19 -4.05 7.93
CA MET A 467 -6.46 -4.10 6.67
C MET A 467 -4.99 -3.68 6.84
N ALA A 468 -4.70 -2.66 7.67
CA ALA A 468 -3.34 -2.25 8.01
C ALA A 468 -2.55 -3.39 8.67
N PHE A 469 -3.16 -4.08 9.65
CA PHE A 469 -2.58 -5.29 10.23
C PHE A 469 -2.26 -6.33 9.15
N GLN A 470 -3.24 -6.65 8.30
CA GLN A 470 -3.07 -7.64 7.23
C GLN A 470 -1.93 -7.26 6.28
N ALA A 471 -1.86 -6.03 5.81
CA ALA A 471 -0.85 -5.56 4.87
C ALA A 471 0.55 -5.53 5.49
N LYS A 472 0.69 -4.94 6.69
CA LYS A 472 1.98 -4.79 7.37
C LYS A 472 2.57 -6.14 7.78
N PHE A 473 1.77 -7.06 8.33
CA PHE A 473 2.25 -8.42 8.61
C PHE A 473 2.52 -9.25 7.35
N THR A 474 1.81 -8.98 6.26
CA THR A 474 2.15 -9.58 4.96
C THR A 474 3.51 -9.06 4.46
N ALA A 475 3.78 -7.76 4.59
CA ALA A 475 5.07 -7.17 4.25
C ALA A 475 6.21 -7.76 5.12
N ILE A 476 5.99 -7.91 6.43
CA ILE A 476 6.94 -8.57 7.33
C ILE A 476 7.20 -10.01 6.87
N ALA A 477 6.17 -10.79 6.58
CA ALA A 477 6.32 -12.20 6.17
C ALA A 477 7.12 -12.34 4.86
N VAL A 478 6.84 -11.52 3.83
CA VAL A 478 7.58 -11.55 2.56
C VAL A 478 9.01 -11.04 2.73
N ASN A 479 9.23 -10.06 3.61
CA ASN A 479 10.57 -9.58 3.96
C ASN A 479 11.39 -10.67 4.62
N LEU A 480 10.87 -11.31 5.67
CA LEU A 480 11.57 -12.39 6.39
C LEU A 480 11.97 -13.54 5.46
N LYS A 481 11.08 -13.92 4.55
CA LYS A 481 11.36 -14.92 3.54
C LYS A 481 12.48 -14.47 2.58
N ARG A 482 12.46 -13.20 2.15
CA ARG A 482 13.51 -12.64 1.27
C ARG A 482 14.84 -12.50 1.99
N ILE A 483 14.86 -12.01 3.24
CA ILE A 483 16.04 -11.90 4.09
C ILE A 483 16.72 -13.27 4.25
N ALA A 484 15.93 -14.29 4.60
CA ALA A 484 16.43 -15.65 4.73
C ALA A 484 17.08 -16.21 3.44
N ASN A 485 16.57 -15.80 2.28
CA ASN A 485 17.14 -16.18 0.99
C ASN A 485 18.40 -15.38 0.65
N LEU A 486 18.42 -14.06 0.93
CA LEU A 486 19.60 -13.20 0.69
C LEU A 486 20.81 -13.66 1.53
N ILE A 487 20.60 -14.05 2.79
CA ILE A 487 21.68 -14.57 3.63
C ILE A 487 22.23 -15.88 3.06
N ARG A 488 21.36 -16.77 2.55
CA ARG A 488 21.82 -18.00 1.89
C ARG A 488 22.61 -17.69 0.62
N GLU A 489 22.06 -16.83 -0.25
CA GLU A 489 22.70 -16.43 -1.51
C GLU A 489 24.10 -15.84 -1.24
N ASN A 490 24.22 -14.92 -0.27
CA ASN A 490 25.51 -14.33 0.13
C ASN A 490 26.47 -15.34 0.75
N GLY A 491 25.97 -16.31 1.52
CA GLY A 491 26.78 -17.39 2.10
C GLY A 491 27.32 -18.35 1.06
N GLU A 492 26.51 -18.69 0.06
CA GLU A 492 26.93 -19.54 -1.07
C GLU A 492 27.97 -18.83 -1.94
N GLU A 493 27.81 -17.52 -2.21
CA GLU A 493 28.81 -16.71 -2.92
C GLU A 493 30.13 -16.62 -2.15
N SER A 494 30.10 -16.39 -0.84
CA SER A 494 31.28 -16.32 0.01
C SER A 494 32.04 -17.65 0.00
N THR A 495 31.36 -18.77 0.18
CA THR A 495 31.98 -20.10 0.14
C THR A 495 32.57 -20.44 -1.23
N MET A 496 31.93 -20.02 -2.30
CA MET A 496 32.42 -20.21 -3.66
C MET A 496 33.66 -19.34 -3.94
N VAL A 497 33.67 -18.08 -3.49
CA VAL A 497 34.85 -17.19 -3.59
C VAL A 497 36.00 -17.72 -2.76
N ASP A 498 35.76 -18.18 -1.53
CA ASP A 498 36.78 -18.77 -0.67
C ASP A 498 37.36 -20.07 -1.27
N ALA A 499 36.52 -20.88 -1.88
CA ALA A 499 36.95 -22.07 -2.62
C ALA A 499 37.80 -21.72 -3.86
N LEU A 500 37.43 -20.68 -4.61
CA LEU A 500 38.18 -20.18 -5.75
C LEU A 500 39.55 -19.60 -5.32
N ILE A 501 39.56 -18.79 -4.26
CA ILE A 501 40.80 -18.22 -3.67
C ILE A 501 41.69 -19.35 -3.18
N SER A 502 41.18 -20.34 -2.46
CA SER A 502 41.91 -21.50 -1.99
C SER A 502 42.50 -22.33 -3.15
N SER A 503 41.73 -22.57 -4.20
CA SER A 503 42.17 -23.24 -5.42
C SER A 503 43.24 -22.44 -6.13
N PHE A 504 43.09 -21.11 -6.23
CA PHE A 504 44.09 -20.22 -6.83
C PHE A 504 45.43 -20.25 -6.04
N LEU A 505 45.32 -20.15 -4.71
CA LEU A 505 46.49 -20.21 -3.83
C LEU A 505 47.21 -21.57 -3.91
N ALA A 506 46.47 -22.68 -3.96
CA ALA A 506 47.01 -24.01 -4.13
C ALA A 506 47.76 -24.17 -5.49
N ASN A 507 47.22 -23.65 -6.56
CA ASN A 507 47.87 -23.62 -7.87
C ASN A 507 49.10 -22.75 -7.89
N PHE A 508 49.11 -21.61 -7.19
CA PHE A 508 50.31 -20.74 -7.02
C PHE A 508 51.40 -21.40 -6.20
N ALA A 509 51.04 -22.12 -5.13
CA ALA A 509 52.00 -22.91 -4.33
C ALA A 509 52.62 -24.05 -5.15
N GLY A 510 51.84 -24.71 -6.00
CA GLY A 510 52.30 -25.73 -6.95
C GLY A 510 53.33 -25.17 -7.94
N LEU A 511 53.04 -24.00 -8.55
CA LEU A 511 53.98 -23.32 -9.47
C LEU A 511 55.29 -22.89 -8.80
N ARG A 512 55.22 -22.41 -7.55
CA ARG A 512 56.39 -22.04 -6.75
C ARG A 512 57.30 -23.26 -6.45
N ASN A 513 56.71 -24.41 -6.17
CA ASN A 513 57.46 -25.65 -5.96
C ASN A 513 58.12 -26.20 -7.21
N ILE A 514 57.50 -26.00 -8.39
CA ILE A 514 58.10 -26.35 -9.69
C ILE A 514 59.29 -25.42 -10.04
N LEU A 515 59.18 -24.12 -9.73
CA LEU A 515 60.25 -23.14 -9.95
C LEU A 515 61.44 -23.27 -8.97
N LEU A 516 61.26 -23.93 -7.82
CA LEU A 516 62.32 -24.18 -6.83
C LEU A 516 62.95 -25.57 -7.02
N ALA A 517 62.39 -26.44 -7.85
CA ALA A 517 62.89 -27.79 -8.13
C ALA A 517 63.64 -27.90 -9.47
N GLY A 518 63.73 -26.84 -10.26
CA GLY A 518 64.56 -26.70 -11.45
C GLY A 518 65.70 -25.73 -11.20
#